data_b9e5c8da0bd1c7557da882f413c0beba
#
_entry.id   b9e5c8da0bd1c7557da882f413c0beba
#
_cell.length_a   1.000
_cell.length_b   1.000
_cell.length_c   1.000
_cell.angle_alpha   90.00
_cell.angle_beta   90.00
_cell.angle_gamma   90.00
#
_symmetry.space_group_name_H-M   'P 1'
#
loop_
_entity.id
_entity.type
_entity.pdbx_description
1 polymer ?
#
loop_
_entity_poly.entity_id
_entity_poly.type
_entity_poly.pdbx_seq_one_letter_code
_entity_poly.pdbx_strand_id
1 'polypeptide(L)'
;MRLDEIRQEAEAFLEELVEEEYRNRAGLKTRGGLSVIYEKYPRLASWSLFFQLEGMAREGQGEEGKRIGFLKEFIAQNTLDSEVRKITDRIITWEATQLLEIEGRVFSFRSAEVEIKNQELRSMREAIEKARCQALREVNPLLADYWKQVHEGALRLGFENYTRMCQELSGVELLPLKDIGDGLLKETQDVYRDVLQWFLKRELGVNADQAKRHDLVYLFRAKGYDRVFMAGGIVNGAERCLKRMRLDPKA
;
A
#
# COMPACT_ATOMS: atom_id res chain seq x y z
N MET A 1 -20.18 3.89 -26.66
CA MET A 1 -19.92 3.53 -25.24
C MET A 1 -20.12 4.78 -24.40
N ARG A 2 -20.83 4.72 -23.28
CA ARG A 2 -21.05 5.88 -22.40
C ARG A 2 -20.03 5.85 -21.26
N LEU A 3 -19.16 6.83 -21.18
CA LEU A 3 -18.11 6.93 -20.15
C LEU A 3 -18.71 7.03 -18.75
N ASP A 4 -19.82 7.72 -18.59
CA ASP A 4 -20.50 7.88 -17.30
C ASP A 4 -21.04 6.55 -16.74
N GLU A 5 -21.47 5.63 -17.59
CA GLU A 5 -21.89 4.28 -17.15
C GLU A 5 -20.72 3.47 -16.61
N ILE A 6 -19.54 3.56 -17.26
CA ILE A 6 -18.32 2.89 -16.77
C ILE A 6 -17.90 3.49 -15.44
N ARG A 7 -17.98 4.82 -15.30
CA ARG A 7 -17.63 5.51 -14.06
C ARG A 7 -18.53 5.08 -12.91
N GLN A 8 -19.87 5.05 -13.11
CA GLN A 8 -20.82 4.61 -12.09
C GLN A 8 -20.58 3.15 -11.67
N GLU A 9 -20.29 2.28 -12.63
CA GLU A 9 -19.95 0.89 -12.36
C GLU A 9 -18.63 0.79 -11.57
N ALA A 10 -17.62 1.63 -11.90
CA ALA A 10 -16.36 1.70 -11.20
C ALA A 10 -16.51 2.24 -9.76
N GLU A 11 -17.38 3.22 -9.54
CA GLU A 11 -17.69 3.75 -8.20
C GLU A 11 -18.29 2.65 -7.31
N ALA A 12 -19.27 1.90 -7.81
CA ALA A 12 -19.88 0.78 -7.08
C ALA A 12 -18.88 -0.36 -6.80
N PHE A 13 -18.02 -0.69 -7.76
CA PHE A 13 -16.94 -1.65 -7.59
C PHE A 13 -15.96 -1.23 -6.50
N LEU A 14 -15.51 0.04 -6.52
CA LEU A 14 -14.58 0.58 -5.52
C LEU A 14 -15.18 0.60 -4.12
N GLU A 15 -16.48 0.90 -3.98
CA GLU A 15 -17.16 0.87 -2.70
C GLU A 15 -17.12 -0.54 -2.08
N GLU A 16 -17.47 -1.59 -2.85
CA GLU A 16 -17.39 -2.96 -2.37
C GLU A 16 -15.95 -3.38 -2.05
N LEU A 17 -14.97 -2.95 -2.84
CA LEU A 17 -13.57 -3.29 -2.67
C LEU A 17 -12.99 -2.65 -1.39
N VAL A 18 -13.28 -1.37 -1.16
CA VAL A 18 -12.87 -0.65 0.06
C VAL A 18 -13.53 -1.24 1.31
N GLU A 19 -14.82 -1.63 1.23
CA GLU A 19 -15.50 -2.30 2.33
C GLU A 19 -14.86 -3.65 2.67
N GLU A 20 -14.52 -4.47 1.66
CA GLU A 20 -13.84 -5.74 1.82
C GLU A 20 -12.48 -5.56 2.49
N GLU A 21 -11.68 -4.60 2.01
CA GLU A 21 -10.39 -4.28 2.62
C GLU A 21 -10.52 -3.81 4.06
N TYR A 22 -11.48 -2.93 4.33
CA TYR A 22 -11.75 -2.45 5.68
C TYR A 22 -12.07 -3.59 6.64
N ARG A 23 -13.02 -4.46 6.26
CA ARG A 23 -13.42 -5.60 7.09
C ARG A 23 -12.25 -6.53 7.40
N ASN A 24 -11.39 -6.77 6.42
CA ASN A 24 -10.23 -7.62 6.61
C ASN A 24 -9.17 -6.96 7.48
N ARG A 25 -8.81 -5.68 7.21
CA ARG A 25 -7.80 -4.95 7.98
C ARG A 25 -8.23 -4.65 9.40
N ALA A 26 -9.52 -4.43 9.63
CA ALA A 26 -10.11 -4.25 10.96
C ALA A 26 -10.24 -5.57 11.76
N GLY A 27 -9.89 -6.71 11.17
CA GLY A 27 -9.98 -8.02 11.83
C GLY A 27 -11.40 -8.59 11.90
N LEU A 28 -12.37 -7.98 11.21
CA LEU A 28 -13.75 -8.44 11.14
C LEU A 28 -13.92 -9.64 10.20
N LYS A 29 -12.92 -9.88 9.35
CA LYS A 29 -12.88 -10.96 8.37
C LYS A 29 -11.44 -11.45 8.20
N THR A 30 -11.24 -12.77 8.16
CA THR A 30 -9.91 -13.38 8.01
C THR A 30 -9.62 -13.86 6.59
N ARG A 31 -10.65 -14.18 5.81
CA ARG A 31 -10.48 -14.64 4.42
C ARG A 31 -10.51 -13.47 3.45
N GLY A 32 -9.61 -13.46 2.49
CA GLY A 32 -9.68 -12.56 1.35
C GLY A 32 -10.93 -12.85 0.50
N GLY A 33 -11.55 -11.84 -0.07
CA GLY A 33 -12.78 -11.93 -0.84
C GLY A 33 -12.77 -11.10 -2.11
N LEU A 34 -11.60 -10.62 -2.56
CA LEU A 34 -11.46 -9.80 -3.75
C LEU A 34 -11.94 -10.55 -5.00
N SER A 35 -11.64 -11.85 -5.10
CA SER A 35 -12.06 -12.68 -6.23
C SER A 35 -13.56 -12.61 -6.49
N VAL A 36 -14.38 -12.60 -5.43
CA VAL A 36 -15.84 -12.54 -5.54
C VAL A 36 -16.31 -11.17 -6.09
N ILE A 37 -15.65 -10.09 -5.69
CA ILE A 37 -15.96 -8.74 -6.15
C ILE A 37 -15.62 -8.61 -7.65
N TYR A 38 -14.42 -9.02 -8.06
CA TYR A 38 -14.03 -9.00 -9.46
C TYR A 38 -14.96 -9.83 -10.37
N GLU A 39 -15.53 -10.93 -9.86
CA GLU A 39 -16.51 -11.75 -10.61
C GLU A 39 -17.85 -11.03 -10.86
N LYS A 40 -18.24 -10.07 -10.00
CA LYS A 40 -19.44 -9.24 -10.20
C LYS A 40 -19.24 -8.17 -11.27
N TYR A 41 -18.00 -7.68 -11.47
CA TYR A 41 -17.67 -6.57 -12.35
C TYR A 41 -16.67 -6.94 -13.46
N PRO A 42 -16.94 -8.00 -14.25
CA PRO A 42 -15.97 -8.53 -15.22
C PRO A 42 -15.63 -7.52 -16.33
N ARG A 43 -16.52 -6.58 -16.60
CA ARG A 43 -16.29 -5.52 -17.60
C ARG A 43 -15.15 -4.60 -17.19
N LEU A 44 -15.05 -4.24 -15.91
CA LEU A 44 -14.02 -3.32 -15.39
C LEU A 44 -12.62 -3.94 -15.37
N ALA A 45 -12.51 -5.25 -15.56
CA ALA A 45 -11.24 -5.98 -15.64
C ALA A 45 -11.06 -6.63 -17.03
N SER A 46 -11.52 -5.94 -18.08
CA SER A 46 -11.60 -6.47 -19.42
C SER A 46 -10.55 -5.87 -20.35
N TRP A 47 -9.74 -6.74 -20.96
CA TRP A 47 -8.82 -6.38 -22.05
C TRP A 47 -9.54 -5.63 -23.19
N SER A 48 -10.74 -6.07 -23.56
CA SER A 48 -11.53 -5.45 -24.62
C SER A 48 -11.88 -4.00 -24.27
N LEU A 49 -12.27 -3.72 -23.03
CA LEU A 49 -12.58 -2.36 -22.61
C LEU A 49 -11.32 -1.47 -22.58
N PHE A 50 -10.18 -2.01 -22.13
CA PHE A 50 -8.92 -1.28 -22.20
C PHE A 50 -8.58 -0.83 -23.62
N PHE A 51 -8.62 -1.74 -24.61
CA PHE A 51 -8.31 -1.40 -26.00
C PHE A 51 -9.34 -0.47 -26.65
N GLN A 52 -10.61 -0.53 -26.23
CA GLN A 52 -11.61 0.45 -26.68
C GLN A 52 -11.28 1.86 -26.15
N LEU A 53 -10.93 1.98 -24.85
CA LEU A 53 -10.52 3.25 -24.25
C LEU A 53 -9.21 3.77 -24.87
N GLU A 54 -8.27 2.88 -25.19
CA GLU A 54 -7.03 3.23 -25.91
C GLU A 54 -7.33 3.87 -27.28
N GLY A 55 -8.26 3.30 -28.04
CA GLY A 55 -8.72 3.88 -29.33
C GLY A 55 -9.34 5.26 -29.12
N MET A 56 -10.25 5.39 -28.16
CA MET A 56 -10.89 6.68 -27.85
C MET A 56 -9.92 7.72 -27.33
N ALA A 57 -8.90 7.34 -26.55
CA ALA A 57 -7.90 8.27 -26.01
C ALA A 57 -7.05 8.91 -27.11
N ARG A 58 -6.83 8.21 -28.24
CA ARG A 58 -6.11 8.76 -29.41
C ARG A 58 -6.88 9.84 -30.13
N GLU A 59 -8.21 9.81 -30.07
CA GLU A 59 -9.11 10.75 -30.73
C GLU A 59 -9.58 11.87 -29.79
N GLY A 60 -9.61 11.62 -28.48
CA GLY A 60 -10.11 12.53 -27.46
C GLY A 60 -9.19 13.70 -27.21
N GLN A 61 -9.77 14.90 -27.05
CA GLN A 61 -9.05 16.14 -26.75
C GLN A 61 -9.62 16.83 -25.50
N GLY A 62 -8.81 17.71 -24.88
CA GLY A 62 -9.24 18.51 -23.74
C GLY A 62 -9.68 17.69 -22.53
N GLU A 63 -10.77 18.08 -21.87
CA GLU A 63 -11.29 17.42 -20.66
C GLU A 63 -11.81 16.00 -20.92
N GLU A 64 -12.36 15.74 -22.10
CA GLU A 64 -12.82 14.42 -22.45
C GLU A 64 -11.65 13.44 -22.61
N GLY A 65 -10.56 13.87 -23.26
CA GLY A 65 -9.33 13.10 -23.38
C GLY A 65 -8.74 12.74 -22.02
N LYS A 66 -8.75 13.68 -21.04
CA LYS A 66 -8.31 13.40 -19.66
C LYS A 66 -9.19 12.35 -18.96
N ARG A 67 -10.51 12.48 -19.07
CA ARG A 67 -11.46 11.52 -18.50
C ARG A 67 -11.25 10.10 -19.05
N ILE A 68 -11.03 9.99 -20.35
CA ILE A 68 -10.70 8.71 -20.99
C ILE A 68 -9.38 8.17 -20.47
N GLY A 69 -8.36 9.04 -20.33
CA GLY A 69 -7.05 8.70 -19.78
C GLY A 69 -7.15 8.06 -18.39
N PHE A 70 -7.88 8.69 -17.46
CA PHE A 70 -8.10 8.15 -16.11
C PHE A 70 -8.85 6.82 -16.12
N LEU A 71 -9.90 6.69 -16.93
CA LEU A 71 -10.61 5.42 -17.06
C LEU A 71 -9.73 4.33 -17.67
N LYS A 72 -8.90 4.67 -18.67
CA LYS A 72 -7.95 3.73 -19.27
C LYS A 72 -6.95 3.21 -18.24
N GLU A 73 -6.35 4.11 -17.43
CA GLU A 73 -5.45 3.75 -16.34
C GLU A 73 -6.14 2.82 -15.33
N PHE A 74 -7.34 3.19 -14.87
CA PHE A 74 -8.14 2.40 -13.95
C PHE A 74 -8.43 0.99 -14.51
N ILE A 75 -8.87 0.88 -15.75
CA ILE A 75 -9.17 -0.42 -16.38
C ILE A 75 -7.91 -1.25 -16.60
N ALA A 76 -6.78 -0.63 -16.97
CA ALA A 76 -5.49 -1.32 -17.08
C ALA A 76 -5.09 -1.96 -15.76
N GLN A 77 -5.11 -1.18 -14.68
CA GLN A 77 -4.76 -1.66 -13.35
C GLN A 77 -5.71 -2.77 -12.89
N ASN A 78 -7.03 -2.58 -12.99
CA ASN A 78 -8.01 -3.60 -12.63
C ASN A 78 -7.89 -4.88 -13.45
N THR A 79 -7.51 -4.79 -14.72
CA THR A 79 -7.26 -5.97 -15.56
C THR A 79 -6.12 -6.79 -15.00
N LEU A 80 -5.01 -6.16 -14.62
CA LEU A 80 -3.88 -6.84 -13.98
C LEU A 80 -4.27 -7.42 -12.61
N ASP A 81 -4.92 -6.61 -11.78
CA ASP A 81 -5.33 -7.01 -10.42
C ASP A 81 -6.31 -8.19 -10.44
N SER A 82 -7.20 -8.23 -11.45
CA SER A 82 -8.12 -9.35 -11.62
C SER A 82 -7.43 -10.69 -11.91
N GLU A 83 -6.28 -10.67 -12.56
CA GLU A 83 -5.52 -11.88 -12.84
C GLU A 83 -4.84 -12.43 -11.59
N VAL A 84 -4.36 -11.54 -10.74
CA VAL A 84 -3.64 -11.90 -9.52
C VAL A 84 -4.54 -11.96 -8.27
N ARG A 85 -5.84 -11.67 -8.39
CA ARG A 85 -6.78 -11.59 -7.25
C ARG A 85 -6.79 -12.82 -6.34
N LYS A 86 -6.66 -14.03 -6.93
CA LYS A 86 -6.62 -15.27 -6.15
C LYS A 86 -5.34 -15.38 -5.32
N ILE A 87 -4.23 -14.89 -5.86
CA ILE A 87 -2.96 -14.84 -5.12
C ILE A 87 -3.09 -13.81 -3.99
N THR A 88 -3.65 -12.65 -4.28
CA THR A 88 -3.91 -11.58 -3.31
C THR A 88 -4.81 -12.07 -2.17
N ASP A 89 -5.91 -12.78 -2.47
CA ASP A 89 -6.79 -13.38 -1.46
C ASP A 89 -6.05 -14.37 -0.55
N ARG A 90 -5.13 -15.15 -1.12
CA ARG A 90 -4.29 -16.09 -0.35
C ARG A 90 -3.33 -15.36 0.57
N ILE A 91 -2.67 -14.30 0.08
CA ILE A 91 -1.75 -13.47 0.88
C ILE A 91 -2.52 -12.79 2.03
N ILE A 92 -3.66 -12.17 1.74
CA ILE A 92 -4.53 -11.52 2.72
C ILE A 92 -4.97 -12.52 3.82
N THR A 93 -5.37 -13.72 3.40
CA THR A 93 -5.80 -14.77 4.33
C THR A 93 -4.63 -15.24 5.20
N TRP A 94 -3.45 -15.44 4.59
CA TRP A 94 -2.24 -15.82 5.31
C TRP A 94 -1.87 -14.76 6.36
N GLU A 95 -1.80 -13.47 5.97
CA GLU A 95 -1.51 -12.39 6.92
C GLU A 95 -2.49 -12.32 8.09
N ALA A 96 -3.77 -12.59 7.84
CA ALA A 96 -4.82 -12.53 8.86
C ALA A 96 -4.81 -13.72 9.82
N THR A 97 -4.26 -14.86 9.40
CA THR A 97 -4.29 -16.11 10.17
C THR A 97 -2.93 -16.55 10.72
N GLN A 98 -1.83 -15.99 10.18
CA GLN A 98 -0.48 -16.37 10.60
C GLN A 98 -0.21 -15.95 12.04
N LEU A 99 0.29 -16.89 12.83
CA LEU A 99 0.70 -16.69 14.21
C LEU A 99 2.22 -16.86 14.34
N LEU A 100 2.79 -16.08 15.24
CA LEU A 100 4.21 -16.09 15.58
C LEU A 100 4.35 -16.49 17.05
N GLU A 101 5.09 -17.55 17.33
CA GLU A 101 5.42 -17.95 18.70
C GLU A 101 6.85 -17.47 19.03
N ILE A 102 6.97 -16.66 20.09
CA ILE A 102 8.22 -16.01 20.49
C ILE A 102 8.33 -16.07 22.02
N GLU A 103 9.29 -16.80 22.54
CA GLU A 103 9.53 -16.93 23.99
C GLU A 103 8.27 -17.31 24.79
N GLY A 104 7.47 -18.23 24.25
CA GLY A 104 6.23 -18.71 24.86
C GLY A 104 5.04 -17.74 24.76
N ARG A 105 5.17 -16.63 24.01
CA ARG A 105 4.09 -15.71 23.69
C ARG A 105 3.66 -15.89 22.24
N VAL A 106 2.36 -15.75 22.00
CA VAL A 106 1.77 -15.84 20.66
C VAL A 106 1.33 -14.46 20.20
N PHE A 107 1.76 -14.08 19.03
CA PHE A 107 1.40 -12.83 18.34
C PHE A 107 0.76 -13.15 17.00
N SER A 108 -0.23 -12.36 16.57
CA SER A 108 -0.63 -12.41 15.17
C SER A 108 0.45 -11.73 14.30
N PHE A 109 0.62 -12.17 13.07
CA PHE A 109 1.59 -11.57 12.15
C PHE A 109 1.38 -10.05 12.00
N ARG A 110 0.12 -9.62 11.96
CA ARG A 110 -0.26 -8.20 11.85
C ARG A 110 0.02 -7.41 13.12
N SER A 111 -0.28 -7.97 14.30
CA SER A 111 -0.01 -7.29 15.57
C SER A 111 1.48 -7.21 15.91
N ALA A 112 2.29 -8.14 15.43
CA ALA A 112 3.71 -8.18 15.71
C ALA A 112 4.47 -6.91 15.30
N GLU A 113 4.02 -6.20 14.24
CA GLU A 113 4.61 -4.91 13.88
C GLU A 113 4.30 -3.82 14.90
N VAL A 114 3.09 -3.80 15.45
CA VAL A 114 2.68 -2.89 16.51
C VAL A 114 3.45 -3.20 17.80
N GLU A 115 3.66 -4.49 18.07
CA GLU A 115 4.48 -4.91 19.22
C GLU A 115 5.92 -4.43 19.11
N ILE A 116 6.57 -4.54 17.96
CA ILE A 116 7.94 -4.00 17.75
C ILE A 116 7.98 -2.52 18.08
N LYS A 117 6.98 -1.73 17.66
CA LYS A 117 6.90 -0.28 17.90
C LYS A 117 6.76 0.08 19.38
N ASN A 118 6.19 -0.80 20.19
CA ASN A 118 5.89 -0.52 21.61
C ASN A 118 6.77 -1.31 22.61
N GLN A 119 7.50 -2.31 22.13
CA GLN A 119 8.35 -3.16 22.99
C GLN A 119 9.62 -2.45 23.44
N GLU A 120 9.83 -2.33 24.75
CA GLU A 120 10.98 -1.63 25.34
C GLU A 120 12.28 -2.47 25.22
N LEU A 121 12.19 -3.78 25.44
CA LEU A 121 13.34 -4.67 25.37
C LEU A 121 13.80 -4.86 23.91
N ARG A 122 15.04 -4.43 23.63
CA ARG A 122 15.67 -4.54 22.31
C ARG A 122 15.74 -6.00 21.82
N SER A 123 16.11 -6.93 22.71
CA SER A 123 16.19 -8.35 22.40
C SER A 123 14.84 -8.92 21.94
N MET A 124 13.75 -8.52 22.59
CA MET A 124 12.41 -8.94 22.20
C MET A 124 11.99 -8.33 20.87
N ARG A 125 12.29 -7.04 20.59
CA ARG A 125 12.05 -6.43 19.27
C ARG A 125 12.78 -7.20 18.17
N GLU A 126 14.05 -7.58 18.41
CA GLU A 126 14.83 -8.38 17.47
C GLU A 126 14.23 -9.77 17.25
N ALA A 127 13.79 -10.43 18.32
CA ALA A 127 13.15 -11.75 18.24
C ALA A 127 11.85 -11.70 17.43
N ILE A 128 11.00 -10.68 17.66
CA ILE A 128 9.75 -10.48 16.91
C ILE A 128 10.05 -10.23 15.43
N GLU A 129 11.01 -9.35 15.11
CA GLU A 129 11.39 -9.08 13.72
C GLU A 129 11.94 -10.31 13.01
N LYS A 130 12.79 -11.09 13.68
CA LYS A 130 13.33 -12.35 13.13
C LYS A 130 12.22 -13.35 12.84
N ALA A 131 11.27 -13.52 13.76
CA ALA A 131 10.12 -14.41 13.56
C ALA A 131 9.24 -13.93 12.38
N ARG A 132 8.98 -12.63 12.25
CA ARG A 132 8.26 -12.07 11.10
C ARG A 132 8.98 -12.33 9.79
N CYS A 133 10.29 -12.07 9.73
CA CYS A 133 11.10 -12.32 8.54
C CYS A 133 11.11 -13.80 8.17
N GLN A 134 11.12 -14.69 9.15
CA GLN A 134 11.02 -16.13 8.90
C GLN A 134 9.67 -16.52 8.31
N ALA A 135 8.58 -16.02 8.86
CA ALA A 135 7.24 -16.26 8.36
C ALA A 135 7.04 -15.74 6.93
N LEU A 136 7.58 -14.55 6.60
CA LEU A 136 7.52 -13.99 5.24
C LEU A 136 8.15 -14.89 4.17
N ARG A 137 9.09 -15.76 4.53
CA ARG A 137 9.67 -16.71 3.56
C ARG A 137 8.64 -17.68 3.00
N GLU A 138 7.59 -17.96 3.74
CA GLU A 138 6.51 -18.86 3.32
C GLU A 138 5.64 -18.21 2.23
N VAL A 139 5.49 -16.89 2.28
CA VAL A 139 4.66 -16.13 1.33
C VAL A 139 5.46 -15.60 0.14
N ASN A 140 6.78 -15.55 0.21
CA ASN A 140 7.63 -15.08 -0.87
C ASN A 140 7.37 -15.75 -2.24
N PRO A 141 7.13 -17.07 -2.34
CA PRO A 141 6.79 -17.68 -3.63
C PRO A 141 5.50 -17.13 -4.24
N LEU A 142 4.49 -16.82 -3.40
CA LEU A 142 3.24 -16.19 -3.85
C LEU A 142 3.48 -14.77 -4.35
N LEU A 143 4.32 -14.01 -3.66
CA LEU A 143 4.70 -12.65 -4.07
C LEU A 143 5.50 -12.66 -5.39
N ALA A 144 6.39 -13.63 -5.57
CA ALA A 144 7.12 -13.80 -6.82
C ALA A 144 6.18 -14.12 -7.99
N ASP A 145 5.20 -15.02 -7.78
CA ASP A 145 4.20 -15.37 -8.79
C ASP A 145 3.27 -14.18 -9.09
N TYR A 146 2.84 -13.44 -8.07
CA TYR A 146 2.08 -12.20 -8.22
C TYR A 146 2.79 -11.22 -9.17
N TRP A 147 4.04 -10.87 -8.86
CA TRP A 147 4.77 -9.92 -9.68
C TRP A 147 5.06 -10.43 -11.09
N LYS A 148 5.33 -11.73 -11.23
CA LYS A 148 5.49 -12.35 -12.55
C LYS A 148 4.23 -12.14 -13.40
N GLN A 149 3.05 -12.45 -12.86
CA GLN A 149 1.80 -12.32 -13.59
C GLN A 149 1.47 -10.85 -13.92
N VAL A 150 1.74 -9.91 -13.01
CA VAL A 150 1.59 -8.47 -13.25
C VAL A 150 2.48 -8.00 -14.41
N HIS A 151 3.75 -8.42 -14.43
CA HIS A 151 4.67 -8.07 -15.53
C HIS A 151 4.23 -8.69 -16.87
N GLU A 152 3.81 -9.94 -16.87
CA GLU A 152 3.29 -10.62 -18.08
C GLU A 152 2.00 -9.94 -18.56
N GLY A 153 1.14 -9.50 -17.64
CA GLY A 153 -0.07 -8.75 -17.96
C GLY A 153 0.22 -7.42 -18.64
N ALA A 154 1.21 -6.67 -18.16
CA ALA A 154 1.63 -5.41 -18.77
C ALA A 154 2.10 -5.59 -20.23
N LEU A 155 2.86 -6.67 -20.50
CA LEU A 155 3.25 -7.03 -21.88
C LEU A 155 2.02 -7.32 -22.76
N ARG A 156 1.02 -8.02 -22.23
CA ARG A 156 -0.21 -8.33 -22.97
C ARG A 156 -1.08 -7.09 -23.23
N LEU A 157 -1.01 -6.06 -22.38
CA LEU A 157 -1.62 -4.76 -22.61
C LEU A 157 -0.89 -3.94 -23.69
N GLY A 158 0.25 -4.44 -24.20
CA GLY A 158 1.02 -3.80 -25.26
C GLY A 158 2.13 -2.89 -24.79
N PHE A 159 2.43 -2.86 -23.47
CA PHE A 159 3.53 -2.08 -22.93
C PHE A 159 4.84 -2.89 -22.95
N GLU A 160 5.97 -2.21 -23.05
CA GLU A 160 7.30 -2.83 -23.01
C GLU A 160 7.56 -3.60 -21.71
N ASN A 161 7.09 -3.04 -20.60
CA ASN A 161 7.16 -3.62 -19.25
C ASN A 161 6.18 -2.89 -18.31
N TYR A 162 6.03 -3.39 -17.08
CA TYR A 162 5.14 -2.79 -16.09
C TYR A 162 5.52 -1.35 -15.72
N THR A 163 6.82 -1.03 -15.62
CA THR A 163 7.29 0.33 -15.33
C THR A 163 6.88 1.31 -16.44
N ARG A 164 7.05 0.92 -17.72
CA ARG A 164 6.61 1.73 -18.86
C ARG A 164 5.09 1.91 -18.87
N MET A 165 4.34 0.86 -18.54
CA MET A 165 2.89 0.97 -18.37
C MET A 165 2.52 2.04 -17.35
N CYS A 166 3.13 2.01 -16.16
CA CYS A 166 2.88 3.00 -15.13
C CYS A 166 3.22 4.43 -15.59
N GLN A 167 4.37 4.61 -16.26
CA GLN A 167 4.77 5.93 -16.78
C GLN A 167 3.79 6.46 -17.83
N GLU A 168 3.44 5.65 -18.81
CA GLU A 168 2.59 6.07 -19.91
C GLU A 168 1.15 6.34 -19.47
N LEU A 169 0.63 5.56 -18.52
CA LEU A 169 -0.73 5.72 -18.01
C LEU A 169 -0.85 6.91 -17.05
N SER A 170 0.10 7.08 -16.14
CA SER A 170 0.08 8.19 -15.16
C SER A 170 0.57 9.51 -15.74
N GLY A 171 1.29 9.49 -16.85
CA GLY A 171 1.98 10.68 -17.42
C GLY A 171 3.17 11.15 -16.59
N VAL A 172 3.69 10.32 -15.66
CA VAL A 172 4.83 10.65 -14.80
C VAL A 172 6.11 9.99 -15.33
N GLU A 173 7.09 10.81 -15.69
CA GLU A 173 8.41 10.33 -16.09
C GLU A 173 9.23 9.92 -14.86
N LEU A 174 9.43 8.61 -14.66
CA LEU A 174 10.05 8.06 -13.44
C LEU A 174 11.57 8.31 -13.38
N LEU A 175 12.28 8.36 -14.52
CA LEU A 175 13.72 8.61 -14.53
C LEU A 175 14.07 10.02 -14.02
N PRO A 176 13.46 11.10 -14.54
CA PRO A 176 13.66 12.44 -13.99
C PRO A 176 13.27 12.54 -12.51
N LEU A 177 12.17 11.88 -12.11
CA LEU A 177 11.76 11.85 -10.69
C LEU A 177 12.79 11.15 -9.82
N LYS A 178 13.38 10.04 -10.29
CA LYS A 178 14.48 9.35 -9.62
C LYS A 178 15.69 10.27 -9.43
N ASP A 179 16.09 11.00 -10.49
CA ASP A 179 17.25 11.89 -10.45
C ASP A 179 17.05 13.03 -9.44
N ILE A 180 15.83 13.58 -9.35
CA ILE A 180 15.46 14.57 -8.32
C ILE A 180 15.56 13.94 -6.93
N GLY A 181 15.03 12.73 -6.75
CA GLY A 181 15.10 12.00 -5.48
C GLY A 181 16.54 11.69 -5.05
N ASP A 182 17.37 11.22 -5.96
CA ASP A 182 18.78 10.94 -5.70
C ASP A 182 19.55 12.23 -5.33
N GLY A 183 19.25 13.34 -5.99
CA GLY A 183 19.80 14.67 -5.65
C GLY A 183 19.45 15.08 -4.22
N LEU A 184 18.17 14.99 -3.86
CA LEU A 184 17.68 15.30 -2.51
C LEU A 184 18.33 14.42 -1.44
N LEU A 185 18.41 13.12 -1.69
CA LEU A 185 19.07 12.17 -0.77
C LEU A 185 20.54 12.52 -0.58
N LYS A 186 21.25 12.84 -1.67
CA LYS A 186 22.66 13.24 -1.60
C LYS A 186 22.86 14.53 -0.80
N GLU A 187 21.99 15.53 -0.97
CA GLU A 187 22.10 16.81 -0.26
C GLU A 187 21.75 16.69 1.24
N THR A 188 20.85 15.76 1.59
CA THR A 188 20.33 15.66 2.96
C THR A 188 20.94 14.53 3.79
N GLN A 189 21.65 13.57 3.18
CA GLN A 189 22.09 12.34 3.83
C GLN A 189 23.01 12.58 5.05
N ASP A 190 23.89 13.57 4.99
CA ASP A 190 24.84 13.82 6.08
C ASP A 190 24.13 14.40 7.30
N VAL A 191 23.28 15.40 7.09
CA VAL A 191 22.44 15.96 8.16
C VAL A 191 21.52 14.88 8.75
N TYR A 192 20.91 14.07 7.89
CA TYR A 192 20.05 12.97 8.34
C TYR A 192 20.84 11.95 9.18
N ARG A 193 22.04 11.56 8.73
CA ARG A 193 22.91 10.62 9.45
C ARG A 193 23.30 11.13 10.83
N ASP A 194 23.70 12.40 10.93
CA ASP A 194 24.12 13.04 12.19
C ASP A 194 22.95 13.12 13.16
N VAL A 195 21.79 13.58 12.70
CA VAL A 195 20.57 13.67 13.51
C VAL A 195 20.11 12.27 13.96
N LEU A 196 20.11 11.29 13.04
CA LEU A 196 19.73 9.92 13.37
C LEU A 196 20.67 9.29 14.38
N GLN A 197 21.99 9.47 14.21
CA GLN A 197 23.01 8.99 15.16
C GLN A 197 22.79 9.58 16.56
N TRP A 198 22.50 10.89 16.62
CA TRP A 198 22.23 11.56 17.88
C TRP A 198 20.98 11.01 18.57
N PHE A 199 19.88 10.83 17.82
CA PHE A 199 18.64 10.27 18.38
C PHE A 199 18.80 8.82 18.83
N LEU A 200 19.42 7.96 18.02
CA LEU A 200 19.66 6.56 18.38
C LEU A 200 20.48 6.44 19.66
N LYS A 201 21.52 7.24 19.79
CA LYS A 201 22.38 7.22 20.97
C LYS A 201 21.67 7.75 22.21
N ARG A 202 20.91 8.84 22.07
CA ARG A 202 20.18 9.47 23.17
C ARG A 202 19.02 8.61 23.68
N GLU A 203 18.21 8.08 22.77
CA GLU A 203 16.97 7.38 23.13
C GLU A 203 17.18 5.87 23.37
N LEU A 204 18.13 5.26 22.70
CA LEU A 204 18.33 3.80 22.72
C LEU A 204 19.72 3.36 23.18
N GLY A 205 20.69 4.26 23.32
CA GLY A 205 22.07 3.91 23.61
C GLY A 205 22.78 3.14 22.47
N VAL A 206 22.24 3.18 21.24
CA VAL A 206 22.72 2.42 20.07
C VAL A 206 23.42 3.35 19.09
N ASN A 207 24.55 2.93 18.53
CA ASN A 207 25.20 3.65 17.43
C ASN A 207 24.51 3.30 16.09
N ALA A 208 24.57 4.22 15.11
CA ALA A 208 23.89 4.03 13.82
C ALA A 208 24.37 2.80 13.04
N ASP A 209 25.67 2.44 13.15
CA ASP A 209 26.26 1.26 12.56
C ASP A 209 25.75 -0.07 13.16
N GLN A 210 25.24 -0.02 14.38
CA GLN A 210 24.69 -1.16 15.12
C GLN A 210 23.16 -1.17 15.12
N ALA A 211 22.54 -0.10 14.62
CA ALA A 211 21.09 0.01 14.56
C ALA A 211 20.50 -0.97 13.54
N LYS A 212 19.38 -1.59 13.91
CA LYS A 212 18.61 -2.48 13.06
C LYS A 212 17.23 -1.87 12.77
N ARG A 213 16.52 -2.42 11.80
CA ARG A 213 15.18 -1.92 11.43
C ARG A 213 14.25 -1.81 12.64
N HIS A 214 14.23 -2.79 13.54
CA HIS A 214 13.39 -2.77 14.74
C HIS A 214 13.73 -1.62 15.70
N ASP A 215 14.98 -1.13 15.73
CA ASP A 215 15.37 0.03 16.53
C ASP A 215 14.80 1.32 15.93
N LEU A 216 14.86 1.47 14.60
CA LEU A 216 14.31 2.61 13.89
C LEU A 216 12.79 2.69 14.04
N VAL A 217 12.10 1.55 13.88
CA VAL A 217 10.64 1.46 14.00
C VAL A 217 10.18 1.86 15.41
N TYR A 218 10.90 1.45 16.45
CA TYR A 218 10.66 1.84 17.82
C TYR A 218 10.97 3.32 18.07
N LEU A 219 12.09 3.83 17.56
CA LEU A 219 12.49 5.22 17.68
C LEU A 219 11.45 6.16 17.05
N PHE A 220 11.05 5.88 15.82
CA PHE A 220 10.07 6.69 15.08
C PHE A 220 8.64 6.60 15.62
N ARG A 221 8.33 5.61 16.47
CA ARG A 221 7.06 5.58 17.22
C ARG A 221 6.93 6.81 18.14
N ALA A 222 8.06 7.38 18.54
CA ALA A 222 8.13 8.60 19.33
C ALA A 222 7.21 8.58 20.57
N LYS A 223 7.27 7.51 21.35
CA LYS A 223 6.42 7.22 22.52
C LYS A 223 6.34 8.39 23.54
N GLY A 224 7.37 9.22 23.62
CA GLY A 224 7.40 10.40 24.49
C GLY A 224 6.28 11.42 24.20
N TYR A 225 5.68 11.37 23.01
CA TYR A 225 4.59 12.27 22.61
C TYR A 225 3.17 11.70 22.89
N ASP A 226 3.03 10.47 23.38
CA ASP A 226 1.72 9.84 23.63
C ASP A 226 0.84 10.65 24.57
N ARG A 227 1.45 11.37 25.52
CA ARG A 227 0.77 12.30 26.44
C ARG A 227 0.11 13.48 25.73
N VAL A 228 0.60 13.86 24.53
CA VAL A 228 0.09 14.97 23.73
C VAL A 228 -0.95 14.47 22.72
N PHE A 229 -0.74 13.27 22.17
CA PHE A 229 -1.58 12.65 21.16
C PHE A 229 -2.39 11.48 21.76
N MET A 230 -3.31 11.82 22.67
CA MET A 230 -4.18 10.82 23.30
C MET A 230 -5.17 10.24 22.29
N ALA A 231 -5.34 8.92 22.29
CA ALA A 231 -6.22 8.21 21.36
C ALA A 231 -7.66 8.76 21.35
N GLY A 232 -8.24 9.11 22.52
CA GLY A 232 -9.56 9.71 22.62
C GLY A 232 -9.71 11.10 22.00
N GLY A 233 -8.59 11.78 21.67
CA GLY A 233 -8.60 13.10 21.04
C GLY A 233 -8.56 13.07 19.50
N ILE A 234 -8.29 11.92 18.89
CA ILE A 234 -8.05 11.82 17.44
C ILE A 234 -9.28 12.22 16.63
N VAL A 235 -10.45 11.67 16.93
CA VAL A 235 -11.70 11.94 16.21
C VAL A 235 -12.06 13.43 16.34
N ASN A 236 -12.06 13.95 17.57
CA ASN A 236 -12.37 15.35 17.82
C ASN A 236 -11.35 16.31 17.18
N GLY A 237 -10.10 15.90 17.10
CA GLY A 237 -9.03 16.63 16.39
C GLY A 237 -9.29 16.67 14.87
N ALA A 238 -9.59 15.53 14.28
CA ALA A 238 -9.91 15.40 12.87
C ALA A 238 -11.16 16.21 12.49
N GLU A 239 -12.24 16.10 13.26
CA GLU A 239 -13.46 16.90 13.03
C GLU A 239 -13.19 18.40 13.08
N ARG A 240 -12.41 18.88 14.06
CA ARG A 240 -12.03 20.30 14.14
C ARG A 240 -11.19 20.75 12.95
N CYS A 241 -10.25 19.90 12.47
CA CYS A 241 -9.45 20.19 11.29
C CYS A 241 -10.33 20.33 10.04
N LEU A 242 -11.21 19.35 9.81
CA LEU A 242 -12.13 19.36 8.67
C LEU A 242 -13.05 20.57 8.68
N LYS A 243 -13.66 20.89 9.83
CA LYS A 243 -14.49 22.09 9.98
C LYS A 243 -13.74 23.40 9.69
N ARG A 244 -12.47 23.52 10.10
CA ARG A 244 -11.63 24.67 9.77
C ARG A 244 -11.34 24.77 8.28
N MET A 245 -11.23 23.64 7.59
CA MET A 245 -11.09 23.54 6.14
C MET A 245 -12.43 23.76 5.39
N ARG A 246 -13.55 24.00 6.10
CA ARG A 246 -14.91 24.07 5.58
C ARG A 246 -15.39 22.76 4.93
N LEU A 247 -14.86 21.63 5.38
CA LEU A 247 -15.28 20.29 5.02
C LEU A 247 -16.05 19.72 6.21
N ASP A 248 -17.37 19.54 6.09
CA ASP A 248 -18.16 18.90 7.14
C ASP A 248 -18.31 17.41 6.83
N PRO A 249 -17.71 16.50 7.63
CA PRO A 249 -17.82 15.06 7.38
C PRO A 249 -19.23 14.50 7.65
N LYS A 250 -20.16 15.34 8.15
CA LYS A 250 -21.55 14.97 8.45
C LYS A 250 -22.55 15.64 7.49
N ALA A 251 -22.07 16.40 6.50
CA ALA A 251 -22.90 17.07 5.50
C ALA A 251 -23.21 16.16 4.31
#